data_6bde53a1c3ce939b475db8eecac2d3c5
#
_entry.id   6bde53a1c3ce939b475db8eecac2d3c5
#
_cell.length_a   1.000
_cell.length_b   1.000
_cell.length_c   1.000
_cell.angle_alpha   90.00
_cell.angle_beta   90.00
_cell.angle_gamma   90.00
#
_symmetry.space_group_name_H-M   'P 1'
#
loop_
_entity.id
_entity.type
_entity.pdbx_description
1 polymer ?
#
loop_
_entity_poly.entity_id
_entity_poly.type
_entity_poly.pdbx_seq_one_letter_code
_entity_poly.pdbx_strand_id
1 'polypeptide(L)' 'MNAWSKETIALTREMFESRNGGMLKSLDKQFGIGAKLEDGTCAILVINKTNNQNSLNFSNVEALIDAGWVVD' A
#
# COMPACT_ATOMS: atom_id res chain seq x y z
N MET A 1 2.78 7.76 -14.52
CA MET A 1 1.64 8.59 -14.09
C MET A 1 0.72 7.77 -13.20
N ASN A 2 0.36 8.28 -12.06
CA ASN A 2 -0.48 7.57 -11.12
C ASN A 2 -1.96 7.82 -11.44
N ALA A 3 -2.77 6.77 -11.49
CA ALA A 3 -4.20 6.87 -11.80
C ALA A 3 -5.03 7.35 -10.61
N TRP A 4 -4.46 7.40 -9.41
CA TRP A 4 -5.16 7.83 -8.22
C TRP A 4 -5.14 9.35 -8.08
N SER A 5 -6.14 9.91 -7.41
CA SER A 5 -6.22 11.35 -7.17
C SER A 5 -5.10 11.80 -6.21
N LYS A 6 -4.75 13.06 -6.27
CA LYS A 6 -3.76 13.64 -5.35
C LYS A 6 -4.18 13.51 -3.90
N GLU A 7 -5.48 13.63 -3.63
CA GLU A 7 -6.02 13.50 -2.27
C GLU A 7 -5.82 12.08 -1.74
N THR A 8 -6.12 11.08 -2.56
CA THR A 8 -5.95 9.67 -2.18
C THR A 8 -4.48 9.36 -1.92
N ILE A 9 -3.59 9.89 -2.74
CA ILE A 9 -2.14 9.71 -2.58
C ILE A 9 -1.67 10.36 -1.28
N ALA A 10 -2.16 11.58 -0.98
CA ALA A 10 -1.80 12.28 0.25
C ALA A 10 -2.28 11.52 1.48
N LEU A 11 -3.49 10.97 1.44
CA LEU A 11 -4.03 10.16 2.54
C LEU A 11 -3.23 8.89 2.75
N THR A 12 -2.74 8.29 1.67
CA THR A 12 -1.88 7.10 1.77
C THR A 12 -0.57 7.43 2.49
N ARG A 13 0.07 8.54 2.13
CA ARG A 13 1.29 8.99 2.81
C ARG A 13 1.05 9.24 4.29
N GLU A 14 -0.04 9.93 4.60
CA GLU A 14 -0.39 10.24 5.98
C GLU A 14 -0.63 8.96 6.80
N MET A 15 -1.31 7.99 6.23
CA MET A 15 -1.57 6.71 6.90
C MET A 15 -0.26 6.03 7.31
N PHE A 16 0.72 5.98 6.41
CA PHE A 16 2.00 5.37 6.71
C PHE A 16 2.83 6.19 7.70
N GLU A 17 2.67 7.51 7.72
CA GLU A 17 3.38 8.36 8.68
C GLU A 17 2.79 8.28 10.09
N SER A 18 1.45 8.29 10.19
CA SER A 18 0.80 8.38 11.50
C SER A 18 0.43 7.04 12.11
N ARG A 19 0.22 6.01 11.28
CA ARG A 19 -0.26 4.69 11.74
C ARG A 19 0.64 3.53 11.34
N ASN A 20 1.72 3.80 10.62
CA ASN A 20 2.64 2.79 10.09
C ASN A 20 1.99 1.80 9.12
N GLY A 21 0.84 2.15 8.55
CA GLY A 21 0.17 1.32 7.57
C GLY A 21 -1.32 1.16 7.82
N GLY A 22 -1.93 0.27 7.10
CA GLY A 22 -3.37 -0.01 7.21
C GLY A 22 -3.88 -0.71 5.97
N MET A 23 -5.18 -0.66 5.75
CA MET A 23 -5.83 -1.30 4.61
C MET A 23 -5.52 -0.56 3.32
N LEU A 24 -5.17 -1.32 2.30
CA LEU A 24 -4.80 -0.80 0.98
C LEU A 24 -5.61 -1.46 -0.11
N LYS A 25 -5.72 -0.77 -1.24
CA LYS A 25 -6.33 -1.31 -2.46
C LYS A 25 -5.43 -0.99 -3.64
N SER A 26 -5.52 -1.79 -4.69
CA SER A 26 -4.75 -1.57 -5.91
C SER A 26 -5.65 -1.22 -7.08
N LEU A 27 -5.03 -0.77 -8.18
CA LEU A 27 -5.75 -0.50 -9.43
C LEU A 27 -6.40 -1.76 -10.00
N ASP A 28 -5.84 -2.93 -9.70
CA ASP A 28 -6.38 -4.23 -10.14
C ASP A 28 -7.52 -4.73 -9.26
N LYS A 29 -8.01 -3.91 -8.34
CA LYS A 29 -9.07 -4.26 -7.40
C LYS A 29 -8.65 -5.35 -6.41
N GLN A 30 -7.35 -5.45 -6.13
CA GLN A 30 -6.84 -6.29 -5.06
C GLN A 30 -6.84 -5.50 -3.76
N PHE A 31 -6.88 -6.22 -2.65
CA PHE A 31 -6.83 -5.63 -1.32
C PHE A 31 -5.66 -6.20 -0.55
N GLY A 32 -5.13 -5.42 0.36
CA GLY A 32 -4.02 -5.86 1.18
C GLY A 32 -3.91 -5.06 2.46
N ILE A 33 -3.04 -5.54 3.34
CA ILE A 33 -2.71 -4.84 4.57
C ILE A 33 -1.25 -4.40 4.46
N GLY A 34 -1.03 -3.10 4.55
CA GLY A 34 0.31 -2.54 4.46
C GLY A 34 0.88 -2.21 5.83
N ALA A 35 2.20 -2.32 5.94
CA ALA A 35 2.92 -1.95 7.15
C ALA A 35 4.27 -1.36 6.79
N LYS A 36 4.66 -0.32 7.52
CA LYS A 36 5.98 0.28 7.40
C LYS A 36 6.91 -0.39 8.41
N LEU A 37 8.04 -0.88 7.93
CA LEU A 37 9.02 -1.55 8.77
C LEU A 37 10.03 -0.55 9.32
N GLU A 38 10.82 -0.98 10.31
CA GLU A 38 11.77 -0.09 11.00
C GLU A 38 12.82 0.52 10.08
N ASP A 39 13.19 -0.21 9.02
CA ASP A 39 14.19 0.28 8.06
C ASP A 39 13.60 1.22 7.00
N GLY A 40 12.31 1.55 7.10
CA GLY A 40 11.64 2.44 6.15
C GLY A 40 11.00 1.74 4.96
N THR A 41 11.22 0.43 4.81
CA THR A 41 10.54 -0.32 3.75
C THR A 41 9.07 -0.50 4.08
N CYS A 42 8.25 -0.68 3.05
CA CYS A 42 6.83 -0.93 3.20
C CYS A 42 6.49 -2.31 2.66
N ALA A 43 5.77 -3.09 3.44
CA ALA A 43 5.34 -4.42 3.03
C ALA A 43 3.82 -4.45 2.92
N ILE A 44 3.31 -5.20 1.95
CA ILE A 44 1.88 -5.41 1.78
C ILE A 44 1.61 -6.91 1.79
N LEU A 45 0.72 -7.34 2.65
CA LEU A 45 0.18 -8.69 2.60
C LEU A 45 -1.08 -8.64 1.74
N VAL A 46 -1.00 -9.19 0.54
CA VAL A 46 -2.11 -9.16 -0.39
C VAL A 46 -3.12 -10.25 0.00
N ILE A 47 -4.37 -9.84 0.16
CA ILE A 47 -5.46 -10.75 0.50
C ILE A 47 -6.12 -11.16 -0.80
N ASN A 48 -6.15 -12.47 -1.10
CA ASN A 48 -6.88 -12.92 -2.27
C ASN A 48 -7.85 -14.06 -1.91
N LYS A 49 -8.77 -14.32 -2.82
CA LYS A 49 -9.89 -15.22 -2.57
C LYS A 49 -9.52 -16.70 -2.52
N THR A 50 -8.32 -17.05 -2.94
CA THR A 50 -7.90 -18.45 -3.05
C THR A 50 -7.02 -18.91 -1.90
N ASN A 51 -6.94 -18.14 -0.84
CA ASN A 51 -6.07 -18.40 0.32
C ASN A 51 -4.58 -18.38 0.01
N ASN A 52 -4.19 -17.98 -1.20
CA ASN A 52 -2.79 -17.77 -1.52
C ASN A 52 -2.41 -16.36 -1.09
N GLN A 53 -1.63 -16.28 -0.03
CA GLN A 53 -1.17 -15.00 0.48
C GLN A 53 0.15 -14.65 -0.18
N ASN A 54 0.19 -13.48 -0.80
CA ASN A 54 1.41 -12.95 -1.40
C ASN A 54 1.85 -11.73 -0.61
N SER A 55 3.16 -11.63 -0.37
CA SER A 55 3.76 -10.45 0.22
C SER A 55 4.46 -9.64 -0.85
N LEU A 56 4.26 -8.34 -0.83
CA LEU A 56 4.97 -7.40 -1.69
C LEU A 56 5.82 -6.49 -0.81
N ASN A 57 7.01 -6.16 -1.27
CA ASN A 57 7.91 -5.26 -0.54
C ASN A 57 8.30 -4.08 -1.42
N PHE A 58 8.27 -2.90 -0.84
CA PHE A 58 8.64 -1.66 -1.53
C PHE A 58 9.67 -0.92 -0.69
N SER A 59 10.57 -0.24 -1.35
CA SER A 59 11.67 0.48 -0.65
C SER A 59 11.15 1.65 0.19
N ASN A 60 9.99 2.22 -0.18
CA ASN A 60 9.37 3.31 0.57
C ASN A 60 7.90 3.42 0.14
N VAL A 61 7.16 4.35 0.78
CA VAL A 61 5.75 4.54 0.47
C VAL A 61 5.54 5.07 -0.95
N GLU A 62 6.47 5.86 -1.48
CA GLU A 62 6.35 6.39 -2.84
C GLU A 62 6.39 5.28 -3.88
N ALA A 63 7.26 4.28 -3.69
CA ALA A 63 7.34 3.13 -4.60
C ALA A 63 6.04 2.31 -4.55
N LEU A 64 5.45 2.19 -3.37
CA LEU A 64 4.17 1.51 -3.18
C LEU A 64 3.05 2.22 -3.94
N ILE A 65 2.99 3.54 -3.84
CA ILE A 65 1.99 4.35 -4.54
C ILE A 65 2.20 4.25 -6.06
N ASP A 66 3.44 4.31 -6.51
CA ASP A 66 3.75 4.21 -7.94
C ASP A 66 3.35 2.86 -8.52
N ALA A 67 3.36 1.81 -7.70
CA ALA A 67 2.90 0.48 -8.11
C ALA A 67 1.37 0.38 -8.14
N GLY A 68 0.65 1.42 -7.73
CA GLY A 68 -0.81 1.46 -7.81
C GLY A 68 -1.53 1.19 -6.50
N TRP A 69 -0.82 1.12 -5.37
CA TRP A 69 -1.43 0.85 -4.07
C TRP A 69 -1.71 2.15 -3.33
N VAL A 70 -2.90 2.28 -2.79
CA VAL A 70 -3.32 3.45 -2.01
C VAL A 70 -4.22 3.01 -0.86
N VAL A 71 -4.50 3.95 0.04
CA VAL A 71 -5.40 3.73 1.16
C VAL A 71 -6.80 3.32 0.67
N ASP A 72 -7.35 2.33 1.32
CA ASP A 72 -8.70 1.87 1.01
C ASP A 72 -9.74 2.69 1.77
#